data_d7a351ade42682c16e10de550c107e9d
#
_entry.id   d7a351ade42682c16e10de550c107e9d
#
_cell.length_a   1.000
_cell.length_b   1.000
_cell.length_c   1.000
_cell.angle_alpha   90.00
_cell.angle_beta   90.00
_cell.angle_gamma   90.00
#
_symmetry.space_group_name_H-M   'P 1'
#
loop_
_entity.id
_entity.type
_entity.pdbx_description
1 polymer ?
#
loop_
_entity_poly.entity_id
_entity_poly.type
_entity_poly.pdbx_seq_one_letter_code
_entity_poly.pdbx_strand_id
1 'polypeptide(L)'
;LNTIENFPKEKPITLKPDRVQLELPLEMNDGFKETLIEELTIQIEREGLNFEVGTFVQRLSRKDNIIHIETNKNVYMAEKAVLAIGKAGNSRQLKVPGELLPKVFNKLYDPGEFVDKDILVVGGGDSSMECSIALAKSGNKIIHSYRKEEFSRPKEENMDRFNDLVEQGKITPFFESTVTEIRENEVVLRIKEDSKTIHNDAVFTLIGRELPTKFFKRSGIRMEGENGLSWWWFMVASISFFSMLYFGKVGIAFDLFAGADTIGAKIIAY
;
A
#
# COMPACT_ATOMS: atom_id res chain seq x y z
N LEU A 1 -7.95 16.92 -5.99
CA LEU A 1 -8.81 16.20 -4.99
C LEU A 1 -9.03 14.72 -5.31
N ASN A 2 -8.34 14.17 -6.33
CA ASN A 2 -8.55 12.82 -6.87
C ASN A 2 -8.70 11.70 -5.81
N THR A 3 -7.94 11.72 -4.72
CA THR A 3 -8.04 10.68 -3.67
C THR A 3 -9.40 10.71 -2.98
N ILE A 4 -9.91 11.88 -2.66
CA ILE A 4 -11.21 12.08 -1.99
C ILE A 4 -12.36 11.79 -2.96
N GLU A 5 -12.24 12.25 -4.20
CA GLU A 5 -13.21 11.97 -5.29
C GLU A 5 -13.41 10.47 -5.52
N ASN A 6 -12.36 9.68 -5.30
CA ASN A 6 -12.38 8.22 -5.45
C ASN A 6 -12.85 7.46 -4.19
N PHE A 7 -13.31 8.13 -3.14
CA PHE A 7 -13.98 7.47 -2.03
C PHE A 7 -15.42 7.06 -2.43
N PRO A 8 -15.99 6.04 -1.79
CA PRO A 8 -17.40 5.72 -1.98
C PRO A 8 -18.31 6.93 -1.74
N LYS A 9 -19.44 6.94 -2.40
CA LYS A 9 -20.49 7.94 -2.21
C LYS A 9 -20.94 7.98 -0.74
N GLU A 10 -21.19 9.18 -0.23
CA GLU A 10 -21.59 9.40 1.17
C GLU A 10 -20.60 8.86 2.21
N LYS A 11 -19.34 8.68 1.85
CA LYS A 11 -18.34 8.26 2.83
C LYS A 11 -18.13 9.36 3.89
N PRO A 12 -18.36 9.08 5.19
CA PRO A 12 -18.03 10.02 6.24
C PRO A 12 -16.51 10.20 6.34
N ILE A 13 -16.09 11.45 6.48
CA ILE A 13 -14.69 11.84 6.67
C ILE A 13 -14.60 12.56 8.01
N THR A 14 -13.79 12.02 8.90
CA THR A 14 -13.48 12.61 10.21
C THR A 14 -12.02 13.04 10.23
N LEU A 15 -11.81 14.29 10.60
CA LEU A 15 -10.48 14.88 10.73
C LEU A 15 -9.90 14.50 12.10
N LYS A 16 -8.79 13.79 12.11
CA LYS A 16 -8.09 13.42 13.35
C LYS A 16 -6.59 13.77 13.22
N PRO A 17 -5.99 14.29 14.30
CA PRO A 17 -6.56 14.60 15.60
C PRO A 17 -7.35 15.91 15.61
N ASP A 18 -8.38 16.00 16.45
CA ASP A 18 -9.36 17.09 16.56
C ASP A 18 -8.76 18.48 16.93
N ARG A 19 -7.43 18.60 17.04
CA ARG A 19 -6.75 19.80 17.56
C ARG A 19 -5.53 20.22 16.75
N VAL A 20 -5.39 19.84 15.51
CA VAL A 20 -4.36 20.44 14.66
C VAL A 20 -4.85 21.79 14.20
N GLN A 21 -4.38 22.85 14.87
CA GLN A 21 -4.51 24.20 14.32
C GLN A 21 -3.64 24.26 13.06
N LEU A 22 -4.31 24.36 11.91
CA LEU A 22 -3.61 24.65 10.67
C LEU A 22 -3.13 26.10 10.74
N GLU A 23 -1.84 26.33 10.55
CA GLU A 23 -1.25 27.68 10.47
C GLU A 23 -1.69 28.42 9.18
N LEU A 24 -2.36 27.73 8.28
CA LEU A 24 -2.85 28.24 7.02
C LEU A 24 -4.36 28.50 7.12
N PRO A 25 -4.91 29.46 6.32
CA PRO A 25 -6.35 29.74 6.27
C PRO A 25 -7.13 28.64 5.53
N LEU A 26 -6.76 27.38 5.74
CA LEU A 26 -7.44 26.22 5.20
C LEU A 26 -8.50 25.75 6.21
N GLU A 27 -9.74 25.83 5.83
CA GLU A 27 -10.86 25.35 6.63
C GLU A 27 -11.23 23.95 6.17
N MET A 28 -11.24 23.01 7.11
CA MET A 28 -11.70 21.65 6.88
C MET A 28 -12.60 21.24 8.03
N ASN A 29 -13.77 20.71 7.70
CA ASN A 29 -14.77 20.26 8.66
C ASN A 29 -15.01 18.76 8.52
N ASP A 30 -15.46 18.12 9.60
CA ASP A 30 -16.01 16.79 9.55
C ASP A 30 -17.28 16.79 8.71
N GLY A 31 -17.47 15.77 7.90
CA GLY A 31 -18.62 15.70 7.01
C GLY A 31 -18.55 14.53 6.06
N PHE A 32 -19.33 14.62 5.00
CA PHE A 32 -19.27 13.64 3.92
C PHE A 32 -18.25 14.07 2.85
N LYS A 33 -17.81 13.09 2.07
CA LYS A 33 -16.87 13.27 0.97
C LYS A 33 -17.30 14.43 0.04
N GLU A 34 -18.57 14.50 -0.29
CA GLU A 34 -19.14 15.47 -1.23
C GLU A 34 -19.00 16.89 -0.70
N THR A 35 -19.38 17.11 0.57
CA THR A 35 -19.24 18.41 1.25
C THR A 35 -17.79 18.87 1.31
N LEU A 36 -16.88 17.95 1.66
CA LEU A 36 -15.46 18.27 1.73
C LEU A 36 -14.87 18.64 0.36
N ILE A 37 -15.29 17.96 -0.71
CA ILE A 37 -14.85 18.29 -2.07
C ILE A 37 -15.31 19.69 -2.45
N GLU A 38 -16.56 20.02 -2.17
CA GLU A 38 -17.13 21.34 -2.45
C GLU A 38 -16.39 22.45 -1.68
N GLU A 39 -16.22 22.30 -0.37
CA GLU A 39 -15.47 23.24 0.48
C GLU A 39 -14.04 23.45 -0.02
N LEU A 40 -13.31 22.38 -0.33
CA LEU A 40 -11.95 22.48 -0.84
C LEU A 40 -11.88 23.10 -2.24
N THR A 41 -12.86 22.86 -3.10
CA THR A 41 -12.91 23.45 -4.43
C THR A 41 -13.09 24.96 -4.34
N ILE A 42 -14.02 25.44 -3.51
CA ILE A 42 -14.23 26.88 -3.26
C ILE A 42 -12.95 27.55 -2.74
N GLN A 43 -12.24 26.90 -1.83
CA GLN A 43 -10.99 27.42 -1.27
C GLN A 43 -9.87 27.49 -2.32
N ILE A 44 -9.74 26.46 -3.18
CA ILE A 44 -8.77 26.44 -4.28
C ILE A 44 -9.00 27.60 -5.24
N GLU A 45 -10.25 27.86 -5.57
CA GLU A 45 -10.63 28.98 -6.46
C GLU A 45 -10.36 30.34 -5.80
N ARG A 46 -10.74 30.49 -4.52
CA ARG A 46 -10.51 31.72 -3.75
C ARG A 46 -9.02 32.08 -3.65
N GLU A 47 -8.18 31.10 -3.39
CA GLU A 47 -6.74 31.32 -3.25
C GLU A 47 -6.00 31.40 -4.60
N GLY A 48 -6.67 31.21 -5.72
CA GLY A 48 -6.09 31.32 -7.06
C GLY A 48 -4.91 30.36 -7.28
N LEU A 49 -4.99 29.13 -6.75
CA LEU A 49 -3.91 28.17 -6.84
C LEU A 49 -3.67 27.76 -8.29
N ASN A 50 -2.42 27.87 -8.72
CA ASN A 50 -2.01 27.41 -10.05
C ASN A 50 -1.71 25.91 -10.02
N PHE A 51 -2.48 25.11 -10.75
CA PHE A 51 -2.29 23.67 -10.85
C PHE A 51 -2.55 23.16 -12.27
N GLU A 52 -1.84 22.13 -12.64
CA GLU A 52 -2.03 21.46 -13.93
C GLU A 52 -2.58 20.04 -13.74
N VAL A 53 -3.75 19.77 -14.32
CA VAL A 53 -4.33 18.43 -14.39
C VAL A 53 -3.78 17.62 -15.55
N GLY A 54 -3.77 16.30 -15.43
CA GLY A 54 -3.27 15.39 -16.45
C GLY A 54 -1.75 15.51 -16.69
N THR A 55 -1.02 16.04 -15.70
CA THR A 55 0.44 16.15 -15.73
C THR A 55 1.04 15.14 -14.77
N PHE A 56 1.73 14.13 -15.30
CA PHE A 56 2.33 13.05 -14.54
C PHE A 56 3.82 13.27 -14.40
N VAL A 57 4.30 13.42 -13.16
CA VAL A 57 5.72 13.47 -12.85
C VAL A 57 6.33 12.09 -13.01
N GLN A 58 7.30 11.97 -13.92
CA GLN A 58 7.97 10.72 -14.25
C GLN A 58 9.25 10.53 -13.45
N ARG A 59 10.00 11.63 -13.23
CA ARG A 59 11.28 11.63 -12.56
C ARG A 59 11.59 12.98 -11.93
N LEU A 60 12.31 12.95 -10.82
CA LEU A 60 12.97 14.11 -10.23
C LEU A 60 14.49 13.91 -10.31
N SER A 61 15.21 14.97 -10.60
CA SER A 61 16.67 14.98 -10.53
C SER A 61 17.15 16.31 -9.99
N ARG A 62 18.29 16.34 -9.31
CA ARG A 62 18.90 17.57 -8.81
C ARG A 62 20.20 17.83 -9.57
N LYS A 63 20.31 19.01 -10.16
CA LYS A 63 21.49 19.47 -10.84
C LYS A 63 21.74 20.93 -10.47
N ASP A 64 22.95 21.28 -10.10
CA ASP A 64 23.36 22.66 -9.77
C ASP A 64 22.39 23.35 -8.79
N ASN A 65 21.97 22.64 -7.75
CA ASN A 65 21.02 23.07 -6.73
C ASN A 65 19.59 23.32 -7.21
N ILE A 66 19.29 23.05 -8.47
CA ILE A 66 17.97 23.14 -9.09
C ILE A 66 17.38 21.74 -9.22
N ILE A 67 16.09 21.61 -8.91
CA ILE A 67 15.33 20.38 -9.09
C ILE A 67 14.70 20.41 -10.47
N HIS A 68 15.05 19.43 -11.29
CA HIS A 68 14.43 19.17 -12.59
C HIS A 68 13.30 18.17 -12.40
N ILE A 69 12.10 18.56 -12.82
CA ILE A 69 10.86 17.78 -12.68
C ILE A 69 10.46 17.35 -14.09
N GLU A 70 10.78 16.11 -14.45
CA GLU A 70 10.42 15.53 -15.75
C GLU A 70 8.98 15.04 -15.69
N THR A 71 8.14 15.52 -16.60
CA THR A 71 6.74 15.11 -16.71
C THR A 71 6.44 14.49 -18.07
N ASN A 72 5.23 14.00 -18.25
CA ASN A 72 4.72 13.52 -19.56
C ASN A 72 4.52 14.65 -20.58
N LYS A 73 4.55 15.92 -20.16
CA LYS A 73 4.34 17.08 -21.04
C LYS A 73 5.62 17.92 -21.20
N ASN A 74 6.21 18.35 -20.09
CA ASN A 74 7.30 19.32 -20.04
C ASN A 74 8.32 18.95 -18.96
N VAL A 75 9.44 19.67 -18.93
CA VAL A 75 10.39 19.68 -17.82
C VAL A 75 10.26 21.01 -17.10
N TYR A 76 9.99 20.94 -15.79
CA TYR A 76 9.93 22.10 -14.92
C TYR A 76 11.21 22.20 -14.09
N MET A 77 11.59 23.40 -13.72
CA MET A 77 12.72 23.67 -12.85
C MET A 77 12.24 24.41 -11.61
N ALA A 78 12.71 23.97 -10.43
CA ALA A 78 12.35 24.57 -9.15
C ALA A 78 13.52 24.52 -8.17
N GLU A 79 13.60 25.48 -7.27
CA GLU A 79 14.55 25.43 -6.15
C GLU A 79 14.14 24.40 -5.09
N LYS A 80 12.83 24.23 -4.92
CA LYS A 80 12.23 23.31 -3.93
C LYS A 80 11.06 22.56 -4.56
N ALA A 81 10.88 21.30 -4.18
CA ALA A 81 9.74 20.48 -4.58
C ALA A 81 9.19 19.73 -3.36
N VAL A 82 7.88 19.75 -3.21
CA VAL A 82 7.17 19.00 -2.18
C VAL A 82 6.49 17.79 -2.83
N LEU A 83 6.80 16.60 -2.33
CA LEU A 83 6.19 15.34 -2.78
C LEU A 83 4.97 15.03 -1.93
N ALA A 84 3.78 15.38 -2.41
CA ALA A 84 2.50 15.12 -1.75
C ALA A 84 1.66 14.08 -2.52
N ILE A 85 2.30 13.00 -3.00
CA ILE A 85 1.68 11.98 -3.87
C ILE A 85 0.82 10.97 -3.11
N GLY A 86 0.69 11.12 -1.80
CA GLY A 86 -0.09 10.23 -0.94
C GLY A 86 0.45 8.78 -0.90
N LYS A 87 -0.32 7.91 -0.26
CA LYS A 87 -0.04 6.46 -0.23
C LYS A 87 -0.68 5.71 -1.40
N ALA A 88 -1.39 6.41 -2.29
CA ALA A 88 -2.19 5.84 -3.36
C ALA A 88 -1.32 5.48 -4.56
N GLY A 89 -0.61 4.36 -4.48
CA GLY A 89 -0.05 3.68 -5.64
C GLY A 89 -1.12 2.93 -6.45
N ASN A 90 -0.70 2.21 -7.47
CA ASN A 90 -1.58 1.31 -8.22
C ASN A 90 -2.15 0.23 -7.30
N SER A 91 -3.39 -0.17 -7.53
CA SER A 91 -3.97 -1.33 -6.85
C SER A 91 -3.12 -2.56 -7.15
N ARG A 92 -2.87 -3.36 -6.13
CA ARG A 92 -2.20 -4.64 -6.32
C ARG A 92 -3.08 -5.55 -7.16
N GLN A 93 -2.46 -6.32 -8.03
CA GLN A 93 -3.12 -7.31 -8.86
C GLN A 93 -3.05 -8.70 -8.23
N LEU A 94 -4.08 -9.50 -8.45
CA LEU A 94 -4.10 -10.90 -8.04
C LEU A 94 -3.14 -11.74 -8.89
N LYS A 95 -2.89 -11.32 -10.13
CA LYS A 95 -2.08 -12.02 -11.14
C LYS A 95 -2.62 -13.41 -11.48
N VAL A 96 -3.94 -13.47 -11.65
CA VAL A 96 -4.66 -14.69 -12.01
C VAL A 96 -5.37 -14.52 -13.36
N PRO A 97 -5.65 -15.62 -14.08
CA PRO A 97 -6.47 -15.57 -15.29
C PRO A 97 -7.82 -14.91 -15.00
N GLY A 98 -8.26 -14.04 -15.92
CA GLY A 98 -9.53 -13.33 -15.82
C GLY A 98 -9.55 -12.10 -14.93
N GLU A 99 -8.43 -11.67 -14.36
CA GLU A 99 -8.35 -10.47 -13.51
C GLU A 99 -8.73 -9.17 -14.23
N LEU A 100 -8.61 -9.14 -15.56
CA LEU A 100 -8.94 -7.96 -16.39
C LEU A 100 -10.37 -7.98 -16.93
N LEU A 101 -11.21 -8.92 -16.52
CA LEU A 101 -12.61 -8.97 -16.90
C LEU A 101 -13.37 -7.72 -16.42
N PRO A 102 -14.37 -7.22 -17.18
CA PRO A 102 -15.12 -6.01 -16.83
C PRO A 102 -15.81 -6.06 -15.46
N LYS A 103 -16.10 -7.25 -14.94
CA LYS A 103 -16.72 -7.47 -13.64
C LYS A 103 -15.74 -7.38 -12.46
N VAL A 104 -14.43 -7.14 -12.70
CA VAL A 104 -13.41 -7.05 -11.65
C VAL A 104 -13.12 -5.60 -11.35
N PHE A 105 -13.40 -5.20 -10.13
CA PHE A 105 -13.28 -3.85 -9.63
C PHE A 105 -12.19 -3.77 -8.56
N ASN A 106 -11.46 -2.69 -8.52
CA ASN A 106 -10.46 -2.41 -7.48
C ASN A 106 -10.87 -1.26 -6.53
N LYS A 107 -12.08 -0.74 -6.71
CA LYS A 107 -12.71 0.32 -5.91
C LYS A 107 -14.23 0.16 -5.99
N LEU A 108 -14.90 0.56 -4.92
CA LEU A 108 -16.35 0.72 -4.88
C LEU A 108 -16.65 2.22 -4.93
N TYR A 109 -17.42 2.66 -5.93
CA TYR A 109 -17.85 4.06 -6.07
C TYR A 109 -19.24 4.27 -5.50
N ASP A 110 -20.22 3.55 -6.00
CA ASP A 110 -21.60 3.59 -5.53
C ASP A 110 -22.09 2.16 -5.26
N PRO A 111 -22.38 1.82 -4.00
CA PRO A 111 -22.97 0.50 -3.68
C PRO A 111 -24.33 0.28 -4.33
N GLY A 112 -25.07 1.36 -4.64
CA GLY A 112 -26.39 1.30 -5.28
C GLY A 112 -26.37 0.81 -6.72
N GLU A 113 -25.22 0.79 -7.38
CA GLU A 113 -25.06 0.17 -8.72
C GLU A 113 -25.15 -1.36 -8.67
N PHE A 114 -25.04 -1.94 -7.48
CA PHE A 114 -25.06 -3.38 -7.27
C PHE A 114 -26.26 -3.73 -6.37
N VAL A 115 -27.26 -4.37 -6.95
CA VAL A 115 -28.46 -4.83 -6.23
C VAL A 115 -28.77 -6.25 -6.66
N ASP A 116 -29.13 -7.10 -5.70
CA ASP A 116 -29.46 -8.53 -5.91
C ASP A 116 -28.36 -9.31 -6.68
N LYS A 117 -27.09 -9.04 -6.34
CA LYS A 117 -25.91 -9.66 -6.95
C LYS A 117 -25.20 -10.62 -6.01
N ASP A 118 -24.61 -11.64 -6.59
CA ASP A 118 -23.61 -12.49 -5.92
C ASP A 118 -22.23 -11.88 -6.12
N ILE A 119 -21.62 -11.37 -5.05
CA ILE A 119 -20.39 -10.58 -5.13
C ILE A 119 -19.28 -11.23 -4.32
N LEU A 120 -18.10 -11.34 -4.92
CA LEU A 120 -16.88 -11.72 -4.24
C LEU A 120 -16.08 -10.46 -3.86
N VAL A 121 -15.76 -10.32 -2.58
CA VAL A 121 -14.82 -9.31 -2.09
C VAL A 121 -13.54 -10.01 -1.62
N VAL A 122 -12.40 -9.57 -2.13
CA VAL A 122 -11.08 -10.14 -1.81
C VAL A 122 -10.25 -9.12 -1.07
N GLY A 123 -9.88 -9.42 0.17
CA GLY A 123 -9.04 -8.53 0.97
C GLY A 123 -9.12 -8.82 2.47
N GLY A 124 -8.38 -8.08 3.27
CA GLY A 124 -8.36 -8.27 4.72
C GLY A 124 -7.99 -6.98 5.47
N GLY A 125 -8.36 -5.85 4.93
CA GLY A 125 -8.19 -4.54 5.56
C GLY A 125 -9.51 -3.77 5.63
N ASP A 126 -9.50 -2.59 6.25
CA ASP A 126 -10.70 -1.75 6.40
C ASP A 126 -11.44 -1.54 5.09
N SER A 127 -10.74 -1.22 4.00
CA SER A 127 -11.38 -0.97 2.70
C SER A 127 -12.17 -2.18 2.18
N SER A 128 -11.70 -3.40 2.41
CA SER A 128 -12.41 -4.61 1.98
C SER A 128 -13.63 -4.89 2.87
N MET A 129 -13.53 -4.63 4.17
CA MET A 129 -14.66 -4.74 5.08
C MET A 129 -15.73 -3.68 4.81
N GLU A 130 -15.34 -2.42 4.70
CA GLU A 130 -16.25 -1.32 4.35
C GLU A 130 -17.00 -1.60 3.04
N CYS A 131 -16.29 -2.16 2.04
CA CYS A 131 -16.88 -2.56 0.77
C CYS A 131 -17.93 -3.67 0.97
N SER A 132 -17.58 -4.74 1.68
CA SER A 132 -18.52 -5.85 1.96
C SER A 132 -19.75 -5.39 2.73
N ILE A 133 -19.55 -4.54 3.75
CA ILE A 133 -20.64 -3.98 4.56
C ILE A 133 -21.58 -3.12 3.69
N ALA A 134 -21.01 -2.24 2.86
CA ALA A 134 -21.81 -1.35 2.01
C ALA A 134 -22.61 -2.15 0.98
N LEU A 135 -21.98 -3.11 0.30
CA LEU A 135 -22.64 -3.95 -0.69
C LEU A 135 -23.71 -4.87 -0.06
N ALA A 136 -23.45 -5.45 1.12
CA ALA A 136 -24.42 -6.28 1.82
C ALA A 136 -25.67 -5.47 2.26
N LYS A 137 -25.48 -4.21 2.66
CA LYS A 137 -26.58 -3.30 2.98
C LYS A 137 -27.42 -2.91 1.77
N SER A 138 -26.84 -2.90 0.56
CA SER A 138 -27.55 -2.67 -0.70
C SER A 138 -28.28 -3.92 -1.24
N GLY A 139 -28.40 -5.00 -0.44
CA GLY A 139 -29.20 -6.18 -0.79
C GLY A 139 -28.43 -7.28 -1.52
N ASN A 140 -27.11 -7.20 -1.59
CA ASN A 140 -26.28 -8.21 -2.26
C ASN A 140 -25.89 -9.36 -1.33
N LYS A 141 -25.60 -10.53 -1.91
CA LYS A 141 -24.98 -11.66 -1.23
C LYS A 141 -23.47 -11.58 -1.39
N ILE A 142 -22.76 -11.52 -0.26
CA ILE A 142 -21.32 -11.30 -0.27
C ILE A 142 -20.57 -12.54 0.17
N ILE A 143 -19.63 -12.98 -0.64
CA ILE A 143 -18.56 -13.88 -0.23
C ILE A 143 -17.32 -13.02 0.01
N HIS A 144 -16.73 -13.11 1.20
CA HIS A 144 -15.53 -12.37 1.55
C HIS A 144 -14.34 -13.31 1.69
N SER A 145 -13.41 -13.25 0.73
CA SER A 145 -12.22 -14.10 0.67
C SER A 145 -11.02 -13.42 1.33
N TYR A 146 -10.40 -14.11 2.28
CA TYR A 146 -9.19 -13.65 2.93
C TYR A 146 -8.16 -14.77 3.07
N ARG A 147 -6.89 -14.47 2.75
CA ARG A 147 -5.80 -15.45 2.68
C ARG A 147 -5.27 -15.95 4.02
N LYS A 148 -5.60 -15.30 5.14
CA LYS A 148 -5.20 -15.69 6.49
C LYS A 148 -6.34 -16.34 7.22
N GLU A 149 -6.05 -16.92 8.40
CA GLU A 149 -7.01 -17.59 9.27
C GLU A 149 -8.00 -16.61 9.92
N GLU A 150 -7.55 -15.36 10.18
CA GLU A 150 -8.36 -14.33 10.84
C GLU A 150 -8.01 -12.92 10.37
N PHE A 151 -8.91 -11.99 10.61
CA PHE A 151 -8.65 -10.57 10.38
C PHE A 151 -7.85 -9.98 11.54
N SER A 152 -6.75 -9.29 11.23
CA SER A 152 -5.86 -8.66 12.22
C SER A 152 -5.60 -7.17 11.99
N ARG A 153 -6.18 -6.59 10.94
CA ARG A 153 -5.87 -5.21 10.52
C ARG A 153 -7.05 -4.25 10.61
N PRO A 154 -8.28 -4.71 10.37
CA PRO A 154 -9.42 -3.80 10.39
C PRO A 154 -9.65 -3.21 11.77
N LYS A 155 -10.31 -2.05 11.79
CA LYS A 155 -10.76 -1.41 13.01
C LYS A 155 -11.87 -2.22 13.66
N GLU A 156 -11.94 -2.18 15.00
CA GLU A 156 -12.95 -2.89 15.78
C GLU A 156 -14.37 -2.56 15.32
N GLU A 157 -14.68 -1.28 15.12
CA GLU A 157 -15.98 -0.85 14.61
C GLU A 157 -16.40 -1.49 13.27
N ASN A 158 -15.43 -1.69 12.35
CA ASN A 158 -15.69 -2.36 11.09
C ASN A 158 -15.87 -3.87 11.27
N MET A 159 -15.14 -4.46 12.22
CA MET A 159 -15.29 -5.88 12.58
C MET A 159 -16.68 -6.17 13.15
N ASP A 160 -17.17 -5.36 14.08
CA ASP A 160 -18.49 -5.53 14.69
C ASP A 160 -19.59 -5.48 13.64
N ARG A 161 -19.58 -4.44 12.80
CA ARG A 161 -20.55 -4.29 11.71
C ARG A 161 -20.50 -5.42 10.68
N PHE A 162 -19.31 -5.94 10.41
CA PHE A 162 -19.11 -7.06 9.51
C PHE A 162 -19.69 -8.35 10.11
N ASN A 163 -19.39 -8.62 11.37
CA ASN A 163 -19.87 -9.81 12.10
C ASN A 163 -21.39 -9.82 12.21
N ASP A 164 -22.02 -8.68 12.49
CA ASP A 164 -23.49 -8.55 12.47
C ASP A 164 -24.11 -9.00 11.13
N LEU A 165 -23.46 -8.67 10.02
CA LEU A 165 -23.92 -9.06 8.68
C LEU A 165 -23.60 -10.53 8.34
N VAL A 166 -22.57 -11.10 8.95
CA VAL A 166 -22.28 -12.55 8.88
C VAL A 166 -23.36 -13.32 9.64
N GLU A 167 -23.73 -12.89 10.84
CA GLU A 167 -24.82 -13.52 11.63
C GLU A 167 -26.18 -13.43 10.91
N GLN A 168 -26.43 -12.34 10.18
CA GLN A 168 -27.60 -12.18 9.31
C GLN A 168 -27.56 -13.02 8.02
N GLY A 169 -26.45 -13.73 7.76
CA GLY A 169 -26.27 -14.53 6.55
C GLY A 169 -26.09 -13.72 5.25
N LYS A 170 -25.81 -12.41 5.35
CA LYS A 170 -25.58 -11.53 4.20
C LYS A 170 -24.15 -11.58 3.71
N ILE A 171 -23.21 -11.86 4.60
CA ILE A 171 -21.79 -12.04 4.29
C ILE A 171 -21.36 -13.43 4.71
N THR A 172 -20.66 -14.13 3.82
CA THR A 172 -20.04 -15.43 4.10
C THR A 172 -18.51 -15.27 3.99
N PRO A 173 -17.79 -15.29 5.14
CA PRO A 173 -16.34 -15.20 5.12
C PRO A 173 -15.71 -16.54 4.75
N PHE A 174 -14.73 -16.52 3.85
CA PHE A 174 -13.84 -17.62 3.54
C PHE A 174 -12.42 -17.23 3.92
N PHE A 175 -11.94 -17.81 5.00
CA PHE A 175 -10.57 -17.68 5.46
C PHE A 175 -9.64 -18.69 4.77
N GLU A 176 -8.33 -18.47 4.86
CA GLU A 176 -7.30 -19.29 4.20
C GLU A 176 -7.61 -19.52 2.72
N SER A 177 -8.24 -18.52 2.09
CA SER A 177 -8.77 -18.61 0.73
C SER A 177 -8.03 -17.68 -0.21
N THR A 178 -7.77 -18.14 -1.44
CA THR A 178 -7.13 -17.37 -2.49
C THR A 178 -7.86 -17.60 -3.82
N VAL A 179 -8.04 -16.51 -4.57
CA VAL A 179 -8.56 -16.60 -5.94
C VAL A 179 -7.48 -17.22 -6.82
N THR A 180 -7.84 -18.21 -7.63
CA THR A 180 -6.94 -18.85 -8.60
C THR A 180 -7.32 -18.56 -10.03
N GLU A 181 -8.61 -18.33 -10.32
CA GLU A 181 -9.12 -18.00 -11.66
C GLU A 181 -10.43 -17.22 -11.53
N ILE A 182 -10.66 -16.27 -12.42
CA ILE A 182 -11.92 -15.52 -12.57
C ILE A 182 -12.45 -15.80 -13.96
N ARG A 183 -13.68 -16.31 -14.06
CA ARG A 183 -14.40 -16.57 -15.29
C ARG A 183 -15.58 -15.61 -15.43
N GLU A 184 -16.28 -15.66 -16.54
CA GLU A 184 -17.36 -14.72 -16.83
C GLU A 184 -18.46 -14.71 -15.77
N ASN A 185 -18.90 -15.87 -15.28
CA ASN A 185 -19.97 -16.01 -14.27
C ASN A 185 -19.52 -16.75 -13.00
N GLU A 186 -18.25 -17.07 -12.88
CA GLU A 186 -17.72 -17.89 -11.79
C GLU A 186 -16.35 -17.39 -11.35
N VAL A 187 -15.99 -17.75 -10.12
CA VAL A 187 -14.63 -17.63 -9.60
C VAL A 187 -14.20 -18.94 -8.96
N VAL A 188 -12.97 -19.33 -9.21
CA VAL A 188 -12.34 -20.49 -8.58
C VAL A 188 -11.53 -20.00 -7.39
N LEU A 189 -11.91 -20.44 -6.21
CA LEU A 189 -11.19 -20.21 -4.96
C LEU A 189 -10.46 -21.47 -4.54
N ARG A 190 -9.23 -21.34 -4.12
CA ARG A 190 -8.54 -22.35 -3.33
C ARG A 190 -8.73 -22.02 -1.86
N ILE A 191 -9.31 -22.93 -1.10
CA ILE A 191 -9.54 -22.82 0.34
C ILE A 191 -8.74 -23.94 0.98
N LYS A 192 -7.65 -23.57 1.70
CA LYS A 192 -6.62 -24.53 2.15
C LYS A 192 -6.07 -25.34 0.95
N GLU A 193 -6.37 -26.62 0.90
CA GLU A 193 -5.95 -27.52 -0.20
C GLU A 193 -7.07 -27.81 -1.20
N ASP A 194 -8.31 -27.46 -0.88
CA ASP A 194 -9.48 -27.71 -1.70
C ASP A 194 -9.74 -26.56 -2.69
N SER A 195 -10.27 -26.92 -3.86
CA SER A 195 -10.70 -25.94 -4.87
C SER A 195 -12.22 -25.86 -4.90
N LYS A 196 -12.77 -24.66 -4.79
CA LYS A 196 -14.20 -24.39 -4.82
C LYS A 196 -14.54 -23.38 -5.90
N THR A 197 -15.44 -23.77 -6.79
CA THR A 197 -16.01 -22.84 -7.79
C THR A 197 -17.28 -22.23 -7.22
N ILE A 198 -17.40 -20.91 -7.30
CA ILE A 198 -18.55 -20.14 -6.84
C ILE A 198 -19.08 -19.28 -7.99
N HIS A 199 -20.40 -19.20 -8.10
CA HIS A 199 -21.06 -18.26 -8.99
C HIS A 199 -20.82 -16.83 -8.48
N ASN A 200 -20.60 -15.87 -9.38
CA ASN A 200 -20.52 -14.46 -9.03
C ASN A 200 -20.75 -13.52 -10.21
N ASP A 201 -21.38 -12.38 -9.93
CA ASP A 201 -21.64 -11.30 -10.88
C ASP A 201 -20.54 -10.24 -10.88
N ALA A 202 -19.90 -10.01 -9.73
CA ALA A 202 -18.84 -9.02 -9.59
C ALA A 202 -17.76 -9.46 -8.60
N VAL A 203 -16.53 -8.99 -8.83
CA VAL A 203 -15.37 -9.24 -7.96
C VAL A 203 -14.74 -7.92 -7.56
N PHE A 204 -14.59 -7.68 -6.27
CA PHE A 204 -13.86 -6.53 -5.73
C PHE A 204 -12.52 -6.97 -5.17
N THR A 205 -11.42 -6.52 -5.79
CA THR A 205 -10.05 -6.86 -5.39
C THR A 205 -9.45 -5.73 -4.54
N LEU A 206 -9.58 -5.83 -3.23
CA LEU A 206 -9.15 -4.83 -2.26
C LEU A 206 -7.96 -5.32 -1.42
N ILE A 207 -6.94 -5.84 -2.09
CA ILE A 207 -5.74 -6.47 -1.50
C ILE A 207 -4.61 -5.49 -1.19
N GLY A 208 -4.93 -4.21 -1.19
CA GLY A 208 -4.00 -3.11 -0.91
C GLY A 208 -3.43 -2.48 -2.18
N ARG A 209 -2.48 -1.56 -1.98
CA ARG A 209 -1.85 -0.80 -3.06
C ARG A 209 -0.35 -1.00 -3.06
N GLU A 210 0.27 -0.83 -4.22
CA GLU A 210 1.72 -0.81 -4.35
C GLU A 210 2.24 0.60 -4.04
N LEU A 211 3.28 0.69 -3.24
CA LEU A 211 3.99 1.94 -3.05
C LEU A 211 4.68 2.35 -4.36
N PRO A 212 4.79 3.63 -4.69
CA PRO A 212 5.45 4.11 -5.89
C PRO A 212 6.99 4.01 -5.81
N THR A 213 7.49 2.86 -5.37
CA THR A 213 8.92 2.60 -5.14
C THR A 213 9.76 2.77 -6.39
N LYS A 214 9.20 2.44 -7.56
CA LYS A 214 9.87 2.62 -8.86
C LYS A 214 10.13 4.12 -9.15
N PHE A 215 9.18 4.99 -8.79
CA PHE A 215 9.33 6.42 -8.92
C PHE A 215 10.43 6.95 -7.98
N PHE A 216 10.41 6.56 -6.71
CA PHE A 216 11.42 6.98 -5.74
C PHE A 216 12.83 6.53 -6.13
N LYS A 217 13.00 5.27 -6.52
CA LYS A 217 14.30 4.76 -6.98
C LYS A 217 14.82 5.50 -8.22
N ARG A 218 13.95 5.73 -9.22
CA ARG A 218 14.29 6.46 -10.44
C ARG A 218 14.67 7.91 -10.17
N SER A 219 14.07 8.52 -9.15
CA SER A 219 14.34 9.89 -8.70
C SER A 219 15.49 9.99 -7.70
N GLY A 220 16.16 8.88 -7.36
CA GLY A 220 17.27 8.88 -6.39
C GLY A 220 16.84 9.21 -4.96
N ILE A 221 15.55 9.09 -4.65
CA ILE A 221 15.00 9.35 -3.31
C ILE A 221 15.21 8.10 -2.47
N ARG A 222 15.97 8.26 -1.38
CA ARG A 222 16.21 7.16 -0.44
C ARG A 222 14.96 6.90 0.38
N MET A 223 14.64 5.61 0.54
CA MET A 223 13.55 5.16 1.40
C MET A 223 14.10 4.66 2.73
N GLU A 224 13.31 4.82 3.78
CA GLU A 224 13.64 4.23 5.09
C GLU A 224 13.81 2.71 4.96
N GLY A 225 14.87 2.18 5.59
CA GLY A 225 15.24 0.76 5.49
C GLY A 225 16.12 0.39 4.29
N GLU A 226 16.46 1.32 3.40
CA GLU A 226 17.48 1.06 2.37
C GLU A 226 18.89 1.20 2.96
N ASN A 227 19.55 0.07 3.14
CA ASN A 227 20.93 0.03 3.59
C ASN A 227 21.87 0.47 2.46
N GLY A 228 22.60 1.55 2.70
CA GLY A 228 23.63 2.03 1.76
C GLY A 228 24.79 1.06 1.65
N LEU A 229 25.59 1.21 0.58
CA LEU A 229 26.79 0.39 0.35
C LEU A 229 27.76 0.43 1.55
N SER A 230 27.84 1.57 2.25
CA SER A 230 28.64 1.75 3.46
C SER A 230 28.22 0.83 4.61
N TRP A 231 26.94 0.52 4.76
CA TRP A 231 26.42 -0.41 5.75
C TRP A 231 26.89 -1.85 5.48
N TRP A 232 26.90 -2.26 4.22
CA TRP A 232 27.39 -3.56 3.82
C TRP A 232 28.90 -3.69 4.08
N TRP A 233 29.68 -2.64 3.78
CA TRP A 233 31.11 -2.62 4.13
C TRP A 233 31.34 -2.68 5.62
N PHE A 234 30.55 -1.98 6.42
CA PHE A 234 30.60 -2.06 7.86
C PHE A 234 30.29 -3.47 8.37
N MET A 235 29.28 -4.13 7.83
CA MET A 235 28.93 -5.53 8.16
C MET A 235 30.08 -6.49 7.82
N VAL A 236 30.64 -6.38 6.61
CA VAL A 236 31.76 -7.20 6.16
C VAL A 236 32.98 -6.97 7.05
N ALA A 237 33.32 -5.71 7.36
CA ALA A 237 34.44 -5.38 8.25
C ALA A 237 34.20 -5.92 9.67
N SER A 238 32.98 -5.80 10.21
CA SER A 238 32.65 -6.35 11.52
C SER A 238 32.76 -7.86 11.57
N ILE A 239 32.21 -8.56 10.58
CA ILE A 239 32.30 -10.03 10.48
C ILE A 239 33.77 -10.46 10.36
N SER A 240 34.56 -9.79 9.51
CA SER A 240 36.00 -10.06 9.38
C SER A 240 36.76 -9.86 10.68
N PHE A 241 36.46 -8.75 11.39
CA PHE A 241 37.10 -8.44 12.66
C PHE A 241 36.79 -9.50 13.74
N PHE A 242 35.53 -9.86 13.92
CA PHE A 242 35.13 -10.89 14.87
C PHE A 242 35.64 -12.28 14.49
N SER A 243 35.67 -12.60 13.21
CA SER A 243 36.28 -13.85 12.71
C SER A 243 37.78 -13.88 13.02
N MET A 244 38.48 -12.78 12.81
CA MET A 244 39.91 -12.67 13.12
C MET A 244 40.16 -12.87 14.63
N LEU A 245 39.37 -12.26 15.51
CA LEU A 245 39.45 -12.45 16.96
C LEU A 245 39.18 -13.91 17.36
N TYR A 246 38.16 -14.52 16.77
CA TYR A 246 37.80 -15.91 17.06
C TYR A 246 38.88 -16.90 16.63
N PHE A 247 39.36 -16.79 15.41
CA PHE A 247 40.42 -17.66 14.89
C PHE A 247 41.79 -17.40 15.57
N GLY A 248 42.06 -16.15 15.91
CA GLY A 248 43.26 -15.81 16.70
C GLY A 248 43.22 -16.47 18.10
N LYS A 249 42.10 -16.52 18.76
CA LYS A 249 41.88 -17.19 20.05
C LYS A 249 42.06 -18.73 19.92
N VAL A 250 41.62 -19.31 18.81
CA VAL A 250 41.68 -20.78 18.55
C VAL A 250 43.01 -21.21 17.95
N GLY A 251 43.91 -20.28 17.62
CA GLY A 251 45.24 -20.59 17.03
C GLY A 251 45.21 -20.87 15.52
N ILE A 252 44.05 -21.03 14.91
CA ILE A 252 43.91 -21.39 13.48
C ILE A 252 44.38 -20.27 12.55
N ALA A 253 44.22 -19.00 13.00
CA ALA A 253 44.64 -17.84 12.22
C ALA A 253 46.18 -17.76 12.06
N PHE A 254 46.94 -18.36 12.95
CA PHE A 254 48.40 -18.33 12.88
C PHE A 254 49.00 -19.30 11.88
N ASP A 255 48.37 -20.42 11.63
CA ASP A 255 48.85 -21.38 10.63
C ASP A 255 48.65 -20.84 9.21
N LEU A 256 47.69 -19.99 8.96
CA LEU A 256 47.46 -19.34 7.66
C LEU A 256 48.53 -18.26 7.35
N PHE A 257 49.16 -17.68 8.37
CA PHE A 257 50.18 -16.64 8.27
C PHE A 257 51.57 -17.07 8.76
N ALA A 258 51.73 -18.35 9.07
CA ALA A 258 52.96 -18.94 9.60
C ALA A 258 54.12 -19.03 8.57
N GLY A 259 54.23 -18.05 7.71
CA GLY A 259 55.37 -17.84 6.80
C GLY A 259 55.82 -16.39 6.71
N ALA A 260 55.12 -15.49 7.42
CA ALA A 260 55.50 -14.07 7.46
C ALA A 260 56.03 -13.74 8.85
N ASP A 261 57.30 -13.45 8.98
CA ASP A 261 57.92 -12.81 10.17
C ASP A 261 57.30 -11.44 10.39
N THR A 262 56.09 -11.39 10.93
CA THR A 262 55.36 -10.14 11.17
C THR A 262 55.26 -9.85 12.66
N ILE A 263 55.48 -8.58 12.95
CA ILE A 263 55.41 -7.92 14.29
C ILE A 263 54.14 -8.30 15.06
N GLY A 264 53.05 -8.66 14.36
CA GLY A 264 51.79 -9.11 14.98
C GLY A 264 51.89 -10.43 15.76
N ALA A 265 52.77 -11.33 15.37
CA ALA A 265 52.95 -12.62 16.07
C ALA A 265 53.57 -12.45 17.47
N LYS A 266 54.28 -11.34 17.74
CA LYS A 266 54.92 -11.06 19.03
C LYS A 266 54.00 -10.38 20.07
N ILE A 267 52.87 -9.81 19.63
CA ILE A 267 51.97 -9.06 20.54
C ILE A 267 50.99 -10.02 21.23
N ILE A 268 50.75 -11.20 20.72
CA ILE A 268 49.74 -12.15 21.28
C ILE A 268 50.37 -13.23 22.18
N ALA A 269 51.69 -13.24 22.31
CA ALA A 269 52.42 -14.17 23.19
C ALA A 269 52.64 -13.63 24.63
N TYR A 270 51.93 -12.55 25.00
CA TYR A 270 51.94 -12.00 26.38
C TYR A 270 50.50 -11.94 26.91
#